data_863acb6a64e8f702a436c41e981cc9fa
#
_entry.id   863acb6a64e8f702a436c41e981cc9fa
#
_cell.length_a   1.000
_cell.length_b   1.000
_cell.length_c   1.000
_cell.angle_alpha   90.00
_cell.angle_beta   90.00
_cell.angle_gamma   90.00
#
_symmetry.space_group_name_H-M   'P 1'
#
loop_
_entity.id
_entity.type
_entity.pdbx_description
1 polymer ?
#
loop_
_entity_poly.entity_id
_entity_poly.type
_entity_poly.pdbx_seq_one_letter_code
_entity_poly.pdbx_strand_id
1 'polypeptide(L)'
;MYKTILLPFYHCVPTAVEIDAAQLIARRYSSYIEGFFVPHLIRTVVGVGIVAHSAQSIDTDKQTEQLASEARQCFFNLLDERGIPVGTIDDTETRVRGHWEESNQVSDTIIGKNVRLFNLAIVRRNLDDKGSFWQRASEAVLFEGGRPLLLVSDTILETLGKNVVLAWNGSIEAARSLTASAPLLEEAERVVVL
;
A
#
# COMPACT_ATOMS: atom_id res chain seq x y z
N MET A 1 8.96 -7.24 -13.41
CA MET A 1 8.15 -6.20 -14.05
C MET A 1 6.92 -5.98 -13.18
N TYR A 2 6.61 -4.75 -12.81
CA TYR A 2 5.55 -4.42 -11.83
C TYR A 2 4.17 -4.34 -12.49
N LYS A 3 3.58 -5.48 -12.85
CA LYS A 3 2.27 -5.54 -13.51
C LYS A 3 1.09 -5.34 -12.55
N THR A 4 1.28 -5.64 -11.27
CA THR A 4 0.26 -5.50 -10.23
C THR A 4 0.85 -4.77 -9.03
N ILE A 5 0.18 -3.73 -8.57
CA ILE A 5 0.58 -2.86 -7.47
C ILE A 5 -0.51 -2.88 -6.41
N LEU A 6 -0.15 -3.18 -5.16
CA LEU A 6 -1.03 -3.09 -4.01
C LEU A 6 -0.75 -1.82 -3.21
N LEU A 7 -1.81 -1.11 -2.87
CA LEU A 7 -1.80 0.02 -1.94
C LEU A 7 -2.57 -0.39 -0.69
N PRO A 8 -1.91 -0.91 0.35
CA PRO A 8 -2.59 -1.33 1.56
C PRO A 8 -2.89 -0.11 2.45
N PHE A 9 -4.17 0.10 2.72
CA PHE A 9 -4.68 1.13 3.62
C PHE A 9 -5.12 0.48 4.93
N TYR A 10 -4.23 0.47 5.89
CA TYR A 10 -4.50 -0.09 7.20
C TYR A 10 -5.13 0.96 8.09
N HIS A 11 -6.46 0.97 8.16
CA HIS A 11 -7.27 1.91 8.92
C HIS A 11 -6.94 3.39 8.63
N CYS A 12 -6.72 3.72 7.37
CA CYS A 12 -6.39 5.08 6.94
C CYS A 12 -7.00 5.42 5.59
N VAL A 13 -7.09 6.73 5.31
CA VAL A 13 -7.56 7.26 4.04
C VAL A 13 -6.39 7.42 3.06
N PRO A 14 -6.57 7.07 1.77
CA PRO A 14 -5.59 7.33 0.72
C PRO A 14 -5.19 8.80 0.63
N THR A 15 -3.97 9.05 0.21
CA THR A 15 -3.49 10.40 -0.11
C THR A 15 -2.97 10.47 -1.56
N ALA A 16 -2.78 11.68 -2.05
CA ALA A 16 -2.26 11.92 -3.40
C ALA A 16 -0.90 11.22 -3.63
N VAL A 17 -0.07 11.18 -2.59
CA VAL A 17 1.33 10.71 -2.70
C VAL A 17 1.43 9.24 -3.11
N GLU A 18 0.62 8.35 -2.49
CA GLU A 18 0.63 6.92 -2.84
C GLU A 18 0.13 6.70 -4.25
N ILE A 19 -0.92 7.44 -4.65
CA ILE A 19 -1.51 7.32 -5.97
C ILE A 19 -0.57 7.87 -7.04
N ASP A 20 0.13 8.99 -6.78
CA ASP A 20 1.12 9.55 -7.69
C ASP A 20 2.29 8.59 -7.91
N ALA A 21 2.81 8.00 -6.83
CA ALA A 21 3.87 6.99 -6.93
C ALA A 21 3.41 5.76 -7.73
N ALA A 22 2.19 5.25 -7.45
CA ALA A 22 1.62 4.14 -8.18
C ALA A 22 1.41 4.49 -9.67
N GLN A 23 0.93 5.69 -9.99
CA GLN A 23 0.75 6.14 -11.37
C GLN A 23 2.06 6.23 -12.14
N LEU A 24 3.14 6.76 -11.51
CA LEU A 24 4.46 6.84 -12.14
C LEU A 24 4.97 5.45 -12.57
N ILE A 25 4.80 4.44 -11.72
CA ILE A 25 5.16 3.05 -12.04
C ILE A 25 4.18 2.46 -13.06
N ALA A 26 2.88 2.63 -12.82
CA ALA A 26 1.85 2.02 -13.64
C ALA A 26 1.88 2.49 -15.09
N ARG A 27 2.19 3.75 -15.35
CA ARG A 27 2.36 4.28 -16.72
C ARG A 27 3.51 3.63 -17.47
N ARG A 28 4.61 3.30 -16.76
CA ARG A 28 5.78 2.64 -17.37
C ARG A 28 5.51 1.16 -17.71
N TYR A 29 4.79 0.47 -16.82
CA TYR A 29 4.65 -0.98 -16.92
C TYR A 29 3.24 -1.44 -17.29
N SER A 30 2.29 -0.52 -17.54
CA SER A 30 0.87 -0.80 -17.78
C SER A 30 0.28 -1.65 -16.66
N SER A 31 0.39 -1.13 -15.42
CA SER A 31 0.07 -1.88 -14.21
C SER A 31 -1.38 -1.72 -13.79
N TYR A 32 -1.90 -2.77 -13.17
CA TYR A 32 -3.10 -2.74 -12.37
C TYR A 32 -2.77 -2.24 -10.96
N ILE A 33 -3.58 -1.35 -10.41
CA ILE A 33 -3.44 -0.76 -9.08
C ILE A 33 -4.63 -1.20 -8.24
N GLU A 34 -4.39 -1.78 -7.08
CA GLU A 34 -5.44 -2.11 -6.12
C GLU A 34 -5.25 -1.35 -4.82
N GLY A 35 -6.26 -0.58 -4.44
CA GLY A 35 -6.41 -0.07 -3.09
C GLY A 35 -7.05 -1.15 -2.22
N PHE A 36 -6.40 -1.53 -1.14
CA PHE A 36 -6.88 -2.56 -0.23
C PHE A 36 -7.04 -2.04 1.18
N PHE A 37 -8.27 -1.85 1.61
CA PHE A 37 -8.58 -1.37 2.94
C PHE A 37 -8.68 -2.51 3.95
N VAL A 38 -7.97 -2.36 5.08
CA VAL A 38 -8.02 -3.29 6.20
C VAL A 38 -8.46 -2.54 7.46
N PRO A 39 -9.61 -2.89 8.03
CA PRO A 39 -10.06 -2.30 9.28
C PRO A 39 -9.15 -2.69 10.43
N HIS A 40 -9.04 -1.81 11.43
CA HIS A 40 -8.34 -2.10 12.68
C HIS A 40 -9.33 -2.12 13.84
N LEU A 41 -9.30 -3.18 14.64
CA LEU A 41 -10.03 -3.20 15.92
C LEU A 41 -9.22 -2.47 16.97
N ILE A 42 -9.71 -1.33 17.40
CA ILE A 42 -9.23 -0.70 18.63
C ILE A 42 -9.78 -1.54 19.81
N ARG A 43 -8.99 -2.52 20.26
CA ARG A 43 -9.28 -3.19 21.51
C ARG A 43 -8.93 -2.24 22.64
N THR A 44 -9.89 -1.53 23.16
CA THR A 44 -9.71 -0.82 24.42
C THR A 44 -9.61 -1.86 25.52
N VAL A 45 -8.39 -2.15 25.98
CA VAL A 45 -8.15 -2.98 27.17
C VAL A 45 -8.55 -2.12 28.37
N VAL A 46 -9.80 -2.21 28.76
CA VAL A 46 -10.25 -1.69 30.05
C VAL A 46 -9.80 -2.71 31.11
N GLY A 47 -8.95 -2.27 32.03
CA GLY A 47 -8.34 -3.11 33.04
C GLY A 47 -9.34 -3.98 33.78
N VAL A 48 -8.94 -5.25 33.97
CA VAL A 48 -9.51 -6.26 34.89
C VAL A 48 -11.02 -6.41 34.86
N GLY A 49 -11.50 -7.22 33.93
CA GLY A 49 -12.88 -7.71 33.89
C GLY A 49 -13.37 -7.82 32.47
N ILE A 50 -13.68 -9.06 32.08
CA ILE A 50 -14.40 -9.33 30.85
C ILE A 50 -15.77 -8.66 30.97
N VAL A 51 -15.94 -7.47 30.41
CA VAL A 51 -17.24 -6.83 30.31
C VAL A 51 -17.64 -6.74 28.86
N ALA A 52 -18.58 -7.60 28.57
CA ALA A 52 -19.64 -7.55 27.56
C ALA A 52 -19.50 -6.58 26.39
N HIS A 53 -19.41 -7.18 25.26
CA HIS A 53 -19.79 -6.76 23.93
C HIS A 53 -21.22 -6.18 23.89
N SER A 54 -21.46 -4.88 24.04
CA SER A 54 -22.79 -4.48 23.65
C SER A 54 -23.05 -3.03 23.25
N ALA A 55 -22.26 -2.06 23.67
CA ALA A 55 -22.52 -0.69 23.23
C ALA A 55 -21.32 -0.03 22.52
N GLN A 56 -20.11 -0.31 22.97
CA GLN A 56 -18.89 0.23 22.37
C GLN A 56 -18.52 -0.43 21.04
N SER A 57 -18.95 -1.67 20.79
CA SER A 57 -18.71 -2.36 19.50
C SER A 57 -19.51 -1.74 18.35
N ILE A 58 -20.76 -1.32 18.61
CA ILE A 58 -21.63 -0.75 17.56
C ILE A 58 -21.10 0.61 17.09
N ASP A 59 -20.60 1.44 17.98
CA ASP A 59 -20.02 2.74 17.60
C ASP A 59 -18.68 2.58 16.89
N THR A 60 -17.89 1.60 17.30
CA THR A 60 -16.61 1.28 16.62
C THR A 60 -16.82 0.69 15.22
N ASP A 61 -17.83 -0.16 15.06
CA ASP A 61 -18.19 -0.74 13.76
C ASP A 61 -18.67 0.35 12.79
N LYS A 62 -19.53 1.27 13.25
CA LYS A 62 -20.00 2.42 12.44
C LYS A 62 -18.87 3.36 12.06
N GLN A 63 -17.94 3.64 12.96
CA GLN A 63 -16.77 4.48 12.67
C GLN A 63 -15.85 3.82 11.64
N THR A 64 -15.69 2.50 11.74
CA THR A 64 -14.89 1.73 10.77
C THR A 64 -15.54 1.70 9.40
N GLU A 65 -16.86 1.49 9.32
CA GLU A 65 -17.62 1.54 8.06
C GLU A 65 -17.57 2.94 7.44
N GLN A 66 -17.69 3.98 8.25
CA GLN A 66 -17.58 5.36 7.79
C GLN A 66 -16.19 5.64 7.22
N LEU A 67 -15.13 5.25 7.93
CA LEU A 67 -13.75 5.41 7.47
C LEU A 67 -13.48 4.62 6.17
N ALA A 68 -14.00 3.39 6.05
CA ALA A 68 -13.88 2.59 4.83
C ALA A 68 -14.57 3.29 3.65
N SER A 69 -15.77 3.85 3.88
CA SER A 69 -16.50 4.59 2.86
C SER A 69 -15.76 5.86 2.43
N GLU A 70 -15.21 6.62 3.38
CA GLU A 70 -14.39 7.81 3.13
C GLU A 70 -13.12 7.44 2.35
N ALA A 71 -12.45 6.37 2.73
CA ALA A 71 -11.25 5.89 2.07
C ALA A 71 -11.52 5.46 0.63
N ARG A 72 -12.62 4.73 0.41
CA ARG A 72 -13.07 4.31 -0.92
C ARG A 72 -13.36 5.52 -1.81
N GLN A 73 -14.15 6.47 -1.31
CA GLN A 73 -14.49 7.67 -2.07
C GLN A 73 -13.24 8.50 -2.40
N CYS A 74 -12.35 8.68 -1.43
CA CYS A 74 -11.08 9.37 -1.63
C CYS A 74 -10.23 8.69 -2.69
N PHE A 75 -10.11 7.36 -2.66
CA PHE A 75 -9.35 6.60 -3.65
C PHE A 75 -9.88 6.82 -5.06
N PHE A 76 -11.19 6.68 -5.27
CA PHE A 76 -11.77 6.89 -6.60
C PHE A 76 -11.66 8.33 -7.09
N ASN A 77 -11.82 9.31 -6.21
CA ASN A 77 -11.62 10.72 -6.57
C ASN A 77 -10.17 10.95 -7.02
N LEU A 78 -9.19 10.40 -6.30
CA LEU A 78 -7.77 10.52 -6.64
C LEU A 78 -7.42 9.82 -7.97
N LEU A 79 -8.09 8.71 -8.30
CA LEU A 79 -7.93 8.06 -9.61
C LEU A 79 -8.50 8.93 -10.74
N ASP A 80 -9.70 9.48 -10.53
CA ASP A 80 -10.40 10.31 -11.52
C ASP A 80 -9.59 11.58 -11.85
N GLU A 81 -9.09 12.28 -10.82
CA GLU A 81 -8.20 13.45 -10.97
C GLU A 81 -6.96 13.15 -11.82
N ARG A 82 -6.50 11.91 -11.85
CA ARG A 82 -5.31 11.45 -12.59
C ARG A 82 -5.63 10.76 -13.90
N GLY A 83 -6.91 10.67 -14.25
CA GLY A 83 -7.38 9.99 -15.45
C GLY A 83 -7.07 8.50 -15.46
N ILE A 84 -7.08 7.87 -14.29
CA ILE A 84 -6.90 6.42 -14.15
C ILE A 84 -8.29 5.77 -14.13
N PRO A 85 -8.65 4.98 -15.16
CA PRO A 85 -9.94 4.33 -15.21
C PRO A 85 -10.10 3.27 -14.11
N VAL A 86 -11.33 3.09 -13.65
CA VAL A 86 -11.69 2.00 -12.76
C VAL A 86 -11.85 0.72 -13.59
N GLY A 87 -11.28 -0.38 -13.11
CA GLY A 87 -11.37 -1.68 -13.78
C GLY A 87 -10.79 -2.80 -12.92
N THR A 88 -11.12 -4.02 -13.27
CA THR A 88 -10.67 -5.24 -12.55
C THR A 88 -9.38 -5.80 -13.15
N ILE A 89 -8.76 -6.74 -12.45
CA ILE A 89 -7.54 -7.42 -12.93
C ILE A 89 -7.78 -8.22 -14.21
N ASP A 90 -9.02 -8.70 -14.41
CA ASP A 90 -9.42 -9.53 -15.56
C ASP A 90 -9.68 -8.72 -16.83
N ASP A 91 -9.72 -7.40 -16.73
CA ASP A 91 -9.86 -6.55 -17.89
C ASP A 91 -8.64 -6.72 -18.81
N THR A 92 -8.89 -7.18 -20.03
CA THR A 92 -7.83 -7.51 -21.01
C THR A 92 -7.18 -6.28 -21.65
N GLU A 93 -7.68 -5.09 -21.38
CA GLU A 93 -7.06 -3.87 -21.83
C GLU A 93 -5.72 -3.65 -21.12
N THR A 94 -4.67 -3.38 -21.90
CA THR A 94 -3.29 -3.17 -21.40
C THR A 94 -3.08 -1.79 -20.78
N ARG A 95 -4.14 -1.13 -20.32
CA ARG A 95 -4.08 0.22 -19.76
C ARG A 95 -3.94 0.19 -18.24
N VAL A 96 -3.36 1.27 -17.72
CA VAL A 96 -3.38 1.54 -16.27
C VAL A 96 -4.82 1.62 -15.80
N ARG A 97 -5.14 0.89 -14.74
CA ARG A 97 -6.48 0.88 -14.13
C ARG A 97 -6.38 0.67 -12.62
N GLY A 98 -7.40 1.14 -11.92
CA GLY A 98 -7.48 1.03 -10.48
C GLY A 98 -8.73 0.30 -10.00
N HIS A 99 -8.61 -0.43 -8.90
CA HIS A 99 -9.68 -1.14 -8.22
C HIS A 99 -9.60 -0.92 -6.71
N TRP A 100 -10.72 -1.06 -6.03
CA TRP A 100 -10.80 -0.99 -4.58
C TRP A 100 -11.37 -2.27 -4.00
N GLU A 101 -10.69 -2.81 -3.02
CA GLU A 101 -11.09 -3.99 -2.27
C GLU A 101 -11.09 -3.70 -0.77
N GLU A 102 -12.00 -4.30 -0.03
CA GLU A 102 -12.13 -4.16 1.41
C GLU A 102 -12.10 -5.50 2.10
N SER A 103 -11.29 -5.60 3.13
CA SER A 103 -11.27 -6.80 3.96
C SER A 103 -12.41 -6.77 4.98
N ASN A 104 -13.16 -7.86 5.03
CA ASN A 104 -14.09 -8.12 6.13
C ASN A 104 -13.40 -8.70 7.38
N GLN A 105 -12.09 -8.98 7.27
CA GLN A 105 -11.29 -9.55 8.35
C GLN A 105 -10.44 -8.47 9.00
N VAL A 106 -10.52 -8.41 10.30
CA VAL A 106 -9.68 -7.56 11.13
C VAL A 106 -8.46 -8.36 11.58
N SER A 107 -7.45 -8.41 10.72
CA SER A 107 -6.23 -9.15 11.01
C SER A 107 -5.05 -8.50 10.33
N ASP A 108 -3.98 -8.27 11.09
CA ASP A 108 -2.73 -7.74 10.55
C ASP A 108 -2.13 -8.66 9.47
N THR A 109 -2.42 -9.97 9.52
CA THR A 109 -1.91 -10.95 8.55
C THR A 109 -2.61 -10.90 7.19
N ILE A 110 -3.75 -10.21 7.07
CA ILE A 110 -4.51 -10.21 5.81
C ILE A 110 -3.78 -9.44 4.71
N ILE A 111 -3.05 -8.37 5.06
CA ILE A 111 -2.22 -7.61 4.11
C ILE A 111 -1.13 -8.53 3.56
N GLY A 112 -0.43 -9.27 4.45
CA GLY A 112 0.62 -10.21 4.06
C GLY A 112 0.11 -11.32 3.13
N LYS A 113 -1.09 -11.83 3.37
CA LYS A 113 -1.71 -12.84 2.50
C LYS A 113 -2.07 -12.29 1.13
N ASN A 114 -2.68 -11.10 1.09
CA ASN A 114 -3.16 -10.50 -0.15
C ASN A 114 -2.00 -10.03 -1.02
N VAL A 115 -0.99 -9.38 -0.44
CA VAL A 115 0.15 -8.85 -1.20
C VAL A 115 0.94 -9.92 -1.97
N ARG A 116 0.84 -11.18 -1.59
CA ARG A 116 1.49 -12.31 -2.32
C ARG A 116 1.04 -12.41 -3.78
N LEU A 117 -0.13 -11.90 -4.12
CA LEU A 117 -0.67 -11.87 -5.47
C LEU A 117 -0.14 -10.69 -6.31
N PHE A 118 0.59 -9.77 -5.68
CA PHE A 118 1.07 -8.54 -6.30
C PHE A 118 2.59 -8.55 -6.52
N ASN A 119 3.06 -7.76 -7.49
CA ASN A 119 4.48 -7.63 -7.78
C ASN A 119 5.16 -6.59 -6.88
N LEU A 120 4.41 -5.60 -6.42
CA LEU A 120 4.91 -4.48 -5.62
C LEU A 120 3.82 -4.01 -4.66
N ALA A 121 4.20 -3.62 -3.45
CA ALA A 121 3.36 -2.81 -2.58
C ALA A 121 3.93 -1.39 -2.45
N ILE A 122 3.05 -0.41 -2.30
CA ILE A 122 3.44 0.98 -2.03
C ILE A 122 2.76 1.41 -0.74
N VAL A 123 3.54 1.92 0.21
CA VAL A 123 3.06 2.40 1.50
C VAL A 123 3.63 3.80 1.75
N ARG A 124 2.78 4.73 2.16
CA ARG A 124 3.22 6.04 2.60
C ARG A 124 3.77 5.97 4.02
N ARG A 125 4.97 6.48 4.21
CA ARG A 125 5.59 6.66 5.51
C ARG A 125 5.04 7.93 6.15
N ASN A 126 4.10 7.80 7.06
CA ASN A 126 3.57 8.92 7.84
C ASN A 126 4.25 8.96 9.21
N LEU A 127 5.10 9.96 9.45
CA LEU A 127 5.85 10.10 10.71
C LEU A 127 4.97 10.62 11.85
N ASP A 128 3.84 11.26 11.53
CA ASP A 128 2.91 11.80 12.51
C ASP A 128 1.88 10.75 12.97
N ASP A 129 1.89 9.57 12.35
CA ASP A 129 1.00 8.46 12.69
C ASP A 129 1.37 7.83 14.02
N LYS A 130 0.63 8.24 15.06
CA LYS A 130 0.81 7.71 16.43
C LYS A 130 0.44 6.23 16.57
N GLY A 131 -0.32 5.69 15.63
CA GLY A 131 -0.74 4.29 15.59
C GLY A 131 0.26 3.37 14.90
N SER A 132 1.28 3.92 14.24
CA SER A 132 2.28 3.17 13.45
C SER A 132 1.65 2.24 12.40
N PHE A 133 0.49 2.62 11.84
CA PHE A 133 -0.23 1.78 10.88
C PHE A 133 0.59 1.49 9.62
N TRP A 134 1.34 2.47 9.14
CA TRP A 134 2.25 2.28 8.01
C TRP A 134 3.37 1.28 8.31
N GLN A 135 3.87 1.24 9.55
CA GLN A 135 4.88 0.25 9.97
C GLN A 135 4.31 -1.15 9.93
N ARG A 136 3.11 -1.36 10.50
CA ARG A 136 2.43 -2.67 10.47
C ARG A 136 2.14 -3.14 9.04
N ALA A 137 1.65 -2.25 8.17
CA ALA A 137 1.45 -2.57 6.77
C ALA A 137 2.77 -2.96 6.09
N SER A 138 3.85 -2.21 6.36
CA SER A 138 5.19 -2.48 5.81
C SER A 138 5.75 -3.82 6.30
N GLU A 139 5.64 -4.10 7.60
CA GLU A 139 6.06 -5.38 8.20
C GLU A 139 5.28 -6.55 7.61
N ALA A 140 3.97 -6.43 7.46
CA ALA A 140 3.14 -7.46 6.84
C ALA A 140 3.55 -7.72 5.38
N VAL A 141 3.82 -6.67 4.60
CA VAL A 141 4.30 -6.79 3.21
C VAL A 141 5.64 -7.53 3.15
N LEU A 142 6.60 -7.14 3.98
CA LEU A 142 7.97 -7.64 3.91
C LEU A 142 8.10 -9.04 4.51
N PHE A 143 7.58 -9.25 5.73
CA PHE A 143 7.83 -10.47 6.50
C PHE A 143 6.80 -11.57 6.25
N GLU A 144 5.53 -11.19 6.04
CA GLU A 144 4.49 -12.19 5.78
C GLU A 144 4.22 -12.36 4.28
N GLY A 145 4.27 -11.27 3.52
CA GLY A 145 4.04 -11.28 2.07
C GLY A 145 5.27 -11.67 1.27
N GLY A 146 6.47 -11.30 1.74
CA GLY A 146 7.73 -11.52 1.02
C GLY A 146 7.79 -10.79 -0.32
N ARG A 147 7.14 -9.63 -0.41
CA ARG A 147 7.07 -8.83 -1.64
C ARG A 147 7.88 -7.53 -1.52
N PRO A 148 8.35 -7.01 -2.66
CA PRO A 148 8.98 -5.70 -2.69
C PRO A 148 8.05 -4.63 -2.15
N LEU A 149 8.62 -3.70 -1.38
CA LEU A 149 7.92 -2.57 -0.80
C LEU A 149 8.59 -1.28 -1.25
N LEU A 150 7.80 -0.35 -1.79
CA LEU A 150 8.18 1.03 -2.00
C LEU A 150 7.60 1.88 -0.87
N LEU A 151 8.46 2.44 -0.03
CA LEU A 151 8.07 3.44 0.96
C LEU A 151 8.17 4.83 0.32
N VAL A 152 7.06 5.57 0.33
CA VAL A 152 7.02 6.94 -0.14
C VAL A 152 6.91 7.90 1.04
N SER A 153 7.59 9.06 0.94
CA SER A 153 7.49 10.14 1.91
C SER A 153 6.28 11.03 1.58
N ASP A 154 5.99 12.01 2.42
CA ASP A 154 4.89 12.96 2.20
C ASP A 154 5.15 13.98 1.07
N THR A 155 6.23 13.82 0.34
CA THR A 155 6.58 14.71 -0.78
C THR A 155 5.99 14.16 -2.07
N ILE A 156 5.29 15.01 -2.82
CA ILE A 156 4.79 14.69 -4.15
C ILE A 156 5.98 14.39 -5.08
N LEU A 157 5.91 13.27 -5.77
CA LEU A 157 6.95 12.82 -6.68
C LEU A 157 6.63 13.26 -8.12
N GLU A 158 7.46 14.09 -8.71
CA GLU A 158 7.40 14.37 -10.15
C GLU A 158 8.04 13.26 -10.97
N THR A 159 9.05 12.61 -10.41
CA THR A 159 9.79 11.53 -11.07
C THR A 159 10.18 10.46 -10.06
N LEU A 160 10.31 9.23 -10.52
CA LEU A 160 10.74 8.09 -9.70
C LEU A 160 11.91 7.38 -10.36
N GLY A 161 12.96 7.11 -9.58
CA GLY A 161 14.07 6.24 -9.98
C GLY A 161 15.08 6.85 -10.94
N LYS A 162 15.12 8.18 -11.14
CA LYS A 162 16.17 8.83 -11.96
C LYS A 162 17.56 8.74 -11.33
N ASN A 163 17.64 9.08 -10.05
CA ASN A 163 18.86 8.97 -9.25
C ASN A 163 18.63 7.97 -8.14
N VAL A 164 19.37 6.88 -8.14
CA VAL A 164 19.18 5.77 -7.20
C VAL A 164 20.45 5.56 -6.39
N VAL A 165 20.29 5.37 -5.09
CA VAL A 165 21.34 4.91 -4.20
C VAL A 165 21.01 3.48 -3.79
N LEU A 166 21.93 2.56 -4.10
CA LEU A 166 21.84 1.17 -3.68
C LEU A 166 22.70 0.95 -2.44
N ALA A 167 22.07 0.70 -1.30
CA ALA A 167 22.76 0.29 -0.08
C ALA A 167 23.07 -1.21 -0.16
N TRP A 168 24.37 -1.54 -0.22
CA TRP A 168 24.83 -2.92 -0.40
C TRP A 168 25.66 -3.41 0.78
N ASN A 169 25.16 -4.41 1.49
CA ASN A 169 25.83 -5.03 2.62
C ASN A 169 26.17 -6.53 2.39
N GLY A 170 25.99 -7.05 1.19
CA GLY A 170 26.24 -8.45 0.85
C GLY A 170 25.21 -9.45 1.37
N SER A 171 24.09 -8.99 1.97
CA SER A 171 23.04 -9.87 2.48
C SER A 171 22.13 -10.43 1.39
N ILE A 172 21.39 -11.49 1.73
CA ILE A 172 20.38 -12.06 0.84
C ILE A 172 19.26 -11.04 0.58
N GLU A 173 18.93 -10.24 1.57
CA GLU A 173 17.91 -9.19 1.48
C GLU A 173 18.33 -8.09 0.52
N ALA A 174 19.60 -7.65 0.58
CA ALA A 174 20.15 -6.69 -0.37
C ALA A 174 20.14 -7.26 -1.81
N ALA A 175 20.50 -8.52 -2.00
CA ALA A 175 20.44 -9.18 -3.31
C ALA A 175 19.01 -9.30 -3.85
N ARG A 176 18.04 -9.63 -2.99
CA ARG A 176 16.61 -9.66 -3.36
C ARG A 176 16.09 -8.28 -3.71
N SER A 177 16.46 -7.26 -2.93
CA SER A 177 16.08 -5.87 -3.17
C SER A 177 16.64 -5.38 -4.51
N LEU A 178 17.89 -5.68 -4.81
CA LEU A 178 18.52 -5.39 -6.10
C LEU A 178 17.76 -6.03 -7.27
N THR A 179 17.46 -7.33 -7.16
CA THR A 179 16.71 -8.06 -8.19
C THR A 179 15.30 -7.47 -8.37
N ALA A 180 14.62 -7.16 -7.27
CA ALA A 180 13.28 -6.60 -7.32
C ALA A 180 13.25 -5.17 -7.90
N SER A 181 14.29 -4.37 -7.69
CA SER A 181 14.41 -3.00 -8.20
C SER A 181 15.05 -2.91 -9.60
N ALA A 182 15.54 -4.01 -10.16
CA ALA A 182 16.21 -4.02 -11.45
C ALA A 182 15.48 -3.25 -12.56
N PRO A 183 14.14 -3.35 -12.73
CA PRO A 183 13.45 -2.59 -13.76
C PRO A 183 13.53 -1.06 -13.59
N LEU A 184 13.65 -0.58 -12.34
CA LEU A 184 13.85 0.85 -12.06
C LEU A 184 15.31 1.25 -12.24
N LEU A 185 16.24 0.37 -11.89
CA LEU A 185 17.68 0.62 -12.01
C LEU A 185 18.13 0.67 -13.48
N GLU A 186 17.55 -0.16 -14.34
CA GLU A 186 17.83 -0.17 -15.79
C GLU A 186 17.44 1.15 -16.48
N GLU A 187 16.45 1.86 -15.95
CA GLU A 187 15.97 3.14 -16.47
C GLU A 187 16.58 4.35 -15.74
N ALA A 188 17.40 4.11 -14.72
CA ALA A 188 17.98 5.20 -13.92
C ALA A 188 19.04 5.98 -14.70
N GLU A 189 19.01 7.31 -14.56
CA GLU A 189 20.06 8.18 -15.12
C GLU A 189 21.39 8.01 -14.36
N ARG A 190 21.29 7.68 -13.05
CA ARG A 190 22.45 7.48 -12.18
C ARG A 190 22.15 6.48 -11.08
N VAL A 191 23.05 5.51 -10.90
CA VAL A 191 23.03 4.58 -9.76
C VAL A 191 24.36 4.71 -8.99
N VAL A 192 24.24 4.88 -7.68
CA VAL A 192 25.38 4.91 -6.75
C VAL A 192 25.25 3.74 -5.81
N VAL A 193 26.33 2.97 -5.64
CA VAL A 193 26.38 1.85 -4.69
C VAL A 193 27.16 2.28 -3.46
N LEU A 194 26.62 2.03 -2.26
CA LEU A 194 27.21 2.34 -0.95
C LEU A 194 27.48 1.05 -0.18
#